data_9bcdb41afedb926033b1cf5716fc5fe0
#
_entry.id   9bcdb41afedb926033b1cf5716fc5fe0
#
_cell.length_a   1.000
_cell.length_b   1.000
_cell.length_c   1.000
_cell.angle_alpha   90.00
_cell.angle_beta   90.00
_cell.angle_gamma   90.00
#
_symmetry.space_group_name_H-M   'P 1'
#
loop_
_entity.id
_entity.type
_entity.pdbx_description
1 polymer ?
#
loop_
_entity_poly.entity_id
_entity_poly.type
_entity_poly.pdbx_seq_one_letter_code
_entity_poly.pdbx_strand_id
1 'polypeptide(L)'
;LGDVYKRQANYLSACQLYLLDNPLLKRPLAASDLKQTIVGHWGTVPGQNFIYTHLNRVIQKDDLDMIYLSGPGHGGNAMVAQDWLDGTYTEVYPNITQDEDGMRKLFKQFSFPGGISSHVAPETPGSINEGGELGYSIAHAFGAVFDNPDLICAVTVGDGEAETGPLATSWQS
;
A
#
# COMPACT_ATOMS: atom_id res chain seq x y z
N LEU A 1 -1.57 -19.44 -6.44
CA LEU A 1 -1.49 -18.07 -6.96
C LEU A 1 -1.39 -17.03 -5.81
N GLY A 2 -2.26 -17.06 -4.79
CA GLY A 2 -2.22 -16.07 -3.71
C GLY A 2 -0.91 -16.04 -2.92
N ASP A 3 -0.24 -17.16 -2.70
CA ASP A 3 1.04 -17.19 -2.01
C ASP A 3 2.17 -16.55 -2.84
N VAL A 4 2.16 -16.76 -4.14
CA VAL A 4 3.12 -16.14 -5.08
C VAL A 4 2.91 -14.64 -5.09
N TYR A 5 1.67 -14.18 -5.25
CA TYR A 5 1.33 -12.76 -5.27
C TYR A 5 1.76 -12.04 -3.98
N LYS A 6 1.44 -12.62 -2.82
CA LYS A 6 1.84 -12.11 -1.52
C LYS A 6 3.37 -11.98 -1.38
N ARG A 7 4.13 -12.99 -1.87
CA ARG A 7 5.60 -12.93 -1.85
C ARG A 7 6.15 -11.84 -2.75
N GLN A 8 5.56 -11.66 -3.93
CA GLN A 8 5.93 -10.58 -4.84
C GLN A 8 5.65 -9.22 -4.20
N ALA A 9 4.47 -9.03 -3.61
CA ALA A 9 4.14 -7.80 -2.90
C ALA A 9 5.11 -7.52 -1.74
N ASN A 10 5.43 -8.52 -0.93
CA ASN A 10 6.42 -8.38 0.15
C ASN A 10 7.81 -8.01 -0.40
N TYR A 11 8.25 -8.63 -1.49
CA TYR A 11 9.51 -8.31 -2.13
C TYR A 11 9.55 -6.86 -2.61
N LEU A 12 8.55 -6.44 -3.37
CA LEU A 12 8.44 -5.06 -3.86
C LEU A 12 8.38 -4.05 -2.72
N SER A 13 7.65 -4.36 -1.66
CA SER A 13 7.55 -3.50 -0.48
C SER A 13 8.90 -3.35 0.22
N ALA A 14 9.64 -4.44 0.41
CA ALA A 14 10.98 -4.40 1.00
C ALA A 14 11.96 -3.62 0.10
N CYS A 15 11.92 -3.86 -1.21
CA CYS A 15 12.80 -3.19 -2.15
C CYS A 15 12.56 -1.68 -2.23
N GLN A 16 11.32 -1.21 -2.09
CA GLN A 16 11.02 0.22 -1.97
C GLN A 16 11.75 0.87 -0.79
N LEU A 17 11.94 0.13 0.30
CA LEU A 17 12.69 0.66 1.47
C LEU A 17 14.20 0.70 1.25
N TYR A 18 14.75 -0.33 0.60
CA TYR A 18 16.18 -0.60 0.68
C TYR A 18 16.93 -0.45 -0.64
N LEU A 19 16.30 -0.68 -1.80
CA LEU A 19 17.01 -0.76 -3.08
C LEU A 19 16.91 0.54 -3.91
N LEU A 20 18.02 0.85 -4.59
CA LEU A 20 18.10 1.85 -5.66
C LEU A 20 18.23 1.20 -7.04
N ASP A 21 18.89 0.05 -7.11
CA ASP A 21 19.18 -0.65 -8.37
C ASP A 21 19.18 -2.17 -8.19
N ASN A 22 19.38 -2.91 -9.29
CA ASN A 22 19.41 -4.37 -9.32
C ASN A 22 18.11 -5.03 -8.81
N PRO A 23 16.92 -4.58 -9.28
CA PRO A 23 15.63 -4.99 -8.72
C PRO A 23 15.33 -6.48 -8.87
N LEU A 24 15.96 -7.17 -9.80
CA LEU A 24 15.80 -8.61 -10.03
C LEU A 24 16.96 -9.46 -9.50
N LEU A 25 17.88 -8.85 -8.75
CA LEU A 25 19.08 -9.52 -8.18
C LEU A 25 19.88 -10.32 -9.21
N LYS A 26 20.01 -9.81 -10.43
CA LYS A 26 20.74 -10.47 -11.53
C LYS A 26 22.24 -10.59 -11.29
N ARG A 27 22.76 -9.84 -10.35
CA ARG A 27 24.13 -9.88 -9.84
C ARG A 27 24.12 -9.80 -8.31
N PRO A 28 25.19 -10.16 -7.63
CA PRO A 28 25.30 -9.93 -6.19
C PRO A 28 25.08 -8.46 -5.83
N LEU A 29 24.42 -8.21 -4.71
CA LEU A 29 24.17 -6.85 -4.21
C LEU A 29 25.51 -6.17 -3.87
N ALA A 30 25.63 -4.92 -4.29
CA ALA A 30 26.70 -4.00 -3.92
C ALA A 30 26.14 -2.86 -3.05
N ALA A 31 26.99 -2.21 -2.28
CA ALA A 31 26.59 -1.08 -1.45
C ALA A 31 25.95 0.07 -2.27
N SER A 32 26.34 0.23 -3.53
CA SER A 32 25.75 1.20 -4.46
C SER A 32 24.32 0.89 -4.87
N ASP A 33 23.84 -0.34 -4.67
CA ASP A 33 22.46 -0.74 -4.96
C ASP A 33 21.51 -0.37 -3.84
N LEU A 34 22.04 0.02 -2.69
CA LEU A 34 21.27 0.28 -1.48
C LEU A 34 21.05 1.78 -1.26
N LYS A 35 19.88 2.11 -0.71
CA LYS A 35 19.60 3.48 -0.23
C LYS A 35 20.50 3.84 0.94
N GLN A 36 21.06 5.03 0.92
CA GLN A 36 21.87 5.57 2.02
C GLN A 36 21.02 5.98 3.22
N THR A 37 19.81 6.46 2.95
CA THR A 37 18.84 6.85 3.98
C THR A 37 17.60 5.98 3.78
N ILE A 38 17.25 5.24 4.84
CA ILE A 38 16.08 4.37 4.84
C ILE A 38 14.95 5.12 5.55
N VAL A 39 13.87 5.40 4.81
CA VAL A 39 12.67 6.03 5.35
C VAL A 39 11.46 5.19 4.94
N GLY A 40 10.67 4.80 5.92
CA GLY A 40 9.52 3.93 5.75
C GLY A 40 9.45 2.84 6.80
N HIS A 41 8.48 1.95 6.70
CA HIS A 41 8.19 0.95 7.71
C HIS A 41 8.02 -0.43 7.10
N TRP A 42 8.45 -1.46 7.83
CA TRP A 42 8.27 -2.86 7.42
C TRP A 42 7.27 -3.63 8.30
N GLY A 43 7.14 -3.29 9.57
CA GLY A 43 6.46 -4.10 10.58
C GLY A 43 5.03 -4.51 10.23
N THR A 44 4.22 -3.59 9.70
CA THR A 44 2.82 -3.86 9.32
C THR A 44 2.68 -4.41 7.88
N VAL A 45 3.71 -4.28 7.06
CA VAL A 45 3.66 -4.54 5.62
C VAL A 45 3.29 -5.99 5.26
N PRO A 46 3.89 -7.03 5.87
CA PRO A 46 3.50 -8.40 5.56
C PRO A 46 2.04 -8.71 5.91
N GLY A 47 1.53 -8.12 7.00
CA GLY A 47 0.13 -8.22 7.39
C GLY A 47 -0.81 -7.54 6.39
N GLN A 48 -0.50 -6.32 5.99
CA GLN A 48 -1.28 -5.59 4.99
C GLN A 48 -1.28 -6.32 3.63
N ASN A 49 -0.14 -6.79 3.16
CA ASN A 49 -0.06 -7.59 1.93
C ASN A 49 -0.85 -8.90 2.02
N PHE A 50 -0.87 -9.52 3.19
CA PHE A 50 -1.69 -10.72 3.43
C PHE A 50 -3.18 -10.39 3.32
N ILE A 51 -3.65 -9.36 4.00
CA ILE A 51 -5.05 -8.92 4.00
C ILE A 51 -5.47 -8.54 2.58
N TYR A 52 -4.74 -7.67 1.90
CA TYR A 52 -5.03 -7.24 0.54
C TYR A 52 -5.16 -8.43 -0.43
N THR A 53 -4.20 -9.34 -0.41
CA THR A 53 -4.23 -10.54 -1.27
C THR A 53 -5.47 -11.40 -1.02
N HIS A 54 -5.90 -11.53 0.23
CA HIS A 54 -7.09 -12.32 0.56
C HIS A 54 -8.39 -11.59 0.24
N LEU A 55 -8.45 -10.26 0.42
CA LEU A 55 -9.58 -9.46 -0.02
C LEU A 55 -9.76 -9.54 -1.54
N ASN A 56 -8.69 -9.40 -2.32
CA ASN A 56 -8.75 -9.58 -3.78
C ASN A 56 -9.31 -10.94 -4.20
N ARG A 57 -8.99 -12.01 -3.47
CA ARG A 57 -9.57 -13.32 -3.74
C ARG A 57 -11.07 -13.37 -3.48
N VAL A 58 -11.54 -12.69 -2.43
CA VAL A 58 -12.98 -12.63 -2.11
C VAL A 58 -13.70 -11.76 -3.15
N ILE A 59 -13.14 -10.59 -3.48
CA ILE A 59 -13.66 -9.70 -4.52
C ILE A 59 -13.85 -10.46 -5.83
N GLN A 60 -12.81 -11.13 -6.31
CA GLN A 60 -12.86 -11.89 -7.58
C GLN A 60 -13.80 -13.08 -7.54
N LYS A 61 -13.90 -13.76 -6.39
CA LYS A 61 -14.76 -14.94 -6.25
C LYS A 61 -16.23 -14.58 -6.23
N ASP A 62 -16.58 -13.51 -5.55
CA ASP A 62 -17.96 -13.15 -5.24
C ASP A 62 -18.42 -11.89 -6.02
N ASP A 63 -17.58 -11.37 -6.94
CA ASP A 63 -17.82 -10.20 -7.82
C ASP A 63 -18.27 -8.97 -7.03
N LEU A 64 -17.46 -8.59 -6.04
CA LEU A 64 -17.81 -7.54 -5.08
C LEU A 64 -17.24 -6.18 -5.49
N ASP A 65 -18.05 -5.14 -5.31
CA ASP A 65 -17.57 -3.76 -5.28
C ASP A 65 -17.01 -3.48 -3.89
N MET A 66 -15.68 -3.32 -3.80
CA MET A 66 -15.02 -3.14 -2.51
C MET A 66 -13.88 -2.12 -2.59
N ILE A 67 -13.81 -1.25 -1.57
CA ILE A 67 -12.68 -0.38 -1.28
C ILE A 67 -11.91 -0.95 -0.09
N TYR A 68 -10.58 -0.91 -0.15
CA TYR A 68 -9.72 -1.24 0.99
C TYR A 68 -9.03 0.01 1.53
N LEU A 69 -9.19 0.28 2.82
CA LEU A 69 -8.53 1.37 3.53
C LEU A 69 -7.48 0.83 4.51
N SER A 70 -6.28 1.38 4.45
CA SER A 70 -5.20 1.07 5.37
C SER A 70 -5.08 2.16 6.43
N GLY A 71 -5.56 1.88 7.64
CA GLY A 71 -5.39 2.75 8.81
C GLY A 71 -3.94 2.86 9.28
N PRO A 72 -3.15 1.76 9.39
CA PRO A 72 -1.72 1.86 9.68
C PRO A 72 -0.94 2.38 8.46
N GLY A 73 -1.12 3.65 8.15
CA GLY A 73 -0.65 4.32 6.94
C GLY A 73 0.85 4.33 6.75
N HIS A 74 1.64 4.16 7.84
CA HIS A 74 3.10 4.02 7.75
C HIS A 74 3.56 2.79 6.96
N GLY A 75 2.66 1.86 6.61
CA GLY A 75 2.89 0.75 5.68
C GLY A 75 2.57 1.08 4.21
N GLY A 76 2.65 2.34 3.79
CA GLY A 76 2.27 2.78 2.43
C GLY A 76 2.98 2.05 1.29
N ASN A 77 4.20 1.55 1.52
CA ASN A 77 4.90 0.72 0.55
C ASN A 77 4.19 -0.60 0.23
N ALA A 78 3.32 -1.10 1.11
CA ALA A 78 2.48 -2.26 0.81
C ALA A 78 1.44 -1.89 -0.26
N MET A 79 0.75 -0.76 -0.11
CA MET A 79 -0.26 -0.31 -1.07
C MET A 79 0.37 -0.04 -2.43
N VAL A 80 1.47 0.71 -2.47
CA VAL A 80 2.21 0.98 -3.72
C VAL A 80 2.65 -0.31 -4.42
N ALA A 81 3.09 -1.32 -3.67
CA ALA A 81 3.47 -2.62 -4.22
C ALA A 81 2.28 -3.37 -4.84
N GLN A 82 1.12 -3.33 -4.19
CA GLN A 82 -0.11 -3.98 -4.68
C GLN A 82 -0.61 -3.31 -5.96
N ASP A 83 -0.70 -1.97 -5.97
CA ASP A 83 -1.16 -1.21 -7.12
C ASP A 83 -0.23 -1.37 -8.32
N TRP A 84 1.06 -1.51 -8.09
CA TRP A 84 2.00 -1.78 -9.17
C TRP A 84 1.83 -3.21 -9.71
N LEU A 85 1.59 -4.19 -8.84
CA LEU A 85 1.37 -5.59 -9.26
C LEU A 85 0.09 -5.79 -10.06
N ASP A 86 -0.98 -5.11 -9.69
CA ASP A 86 -2.25 -5.21 -10.41
C ASP A 86 -2.33 -4.32 -11.66
N GLY A 87 -1.38 -3.39 -11.83
CA GLY A 87 -1.27 -2.50 -12.99
C GLY A 87 -1.84 -1.11 -12.78
N THR A 88 -2.64 -0.88 -11.77
CA THR A 88 -3.29 0.40 -11.48
C THR A 88 -2.27 1.54 -11.36
N TYR A 89 -1.13 1.28 -10.72
CA TYR A 89 -0.07 2.27 -10.57
C TYR A 89 0.45 2.76 -11.92
N THR A 90 0.67 1.84 -12.87
CA THR A 90 1.16 2.15 -14.21
C THR A 90 0.11 2.87 -15.08
N GLU A 91 -1.17 2.61 -14.85
CA GLU A 91 -2.24 3.35 -15.55
C GLU A 91 -2.22 4.84 -15.21
N VAL A 92 -1.98 5.19 -13.94
CA VAL A 92 -1.91 6.59 -13.48
C VAL A 92 -0.54 7.20 -13.74
N TYR A 93 0.52 6.43 -13.53
CA TYR A 93 1.91 6.86 -13.71
C TYR A 93 2.62 6.04 -14.79
N PRO A 94 2.37 6.30 -16.09
CA PRO A 94 2.83 5.44 -17.20
C PRO A 94 4.35 5.39 -17.39
N ASN A 95 5.08 6.28 -16.74
CA ASN A 95 6.54 6.22 -16.68
C ASN A 95 7.09 5.18 -15.68
N ILE A 96 6.23 4.63 -14.83
CA ILE A 96 6.55 3.54 -13.88
C ILE A 96 5.96 2.24 -14.47
N THR A 97 6.64 1.67 -15.43
CA THR A 97 6.19 0.50 -16.18
C THR A 97 6.26 -0.80 -15.37
N GLN A 98 5.46 -1.82 -15.75
CA GLN A 98 5.49 -3.14 -15.10
C GLN A 98 6.64 -4.02 -15.66
N ASP A 99 7.86 -3.51 -15.57
CA ASP A 99 9.10 -4.19 -15.98
C ASP A 99 10.26 -3.83 -15.05
N GLU A 100 11.46 -4.28 -15.37
CA GLU A 100 12.65 -4.03 -14.54
C GLU A 100 13.00 -2.54 -14.42
N ASP A 101 12.78 -1.76 -15.47
CA ASP A 101 13.03 -0.31 -15.43
C ASP A 101 11.99 0.40 -14.55
N GLY A 102 10.73 0.02 -14.68
CA GLY A 102 9.66 0.51 -13.79
C GLY A 102 9.87 0.13 -12.34
N MET A 103 10.32 -1.11 -12.04
CA MET A 103 10.69 -1.52 -10.67
C MET A 103 11.80 -0.64 -10.11
N ARG A 104 12.82 -0.35 -10.89
CA ARG A 104 13.93 0.52 -10.49
C ARG A 104 13.44 1.93 -10.15
N LYS A 105 12.57 2.48 -10.97
CA LYS A 105 11.96 3.79 -10.74
C LYS A 105 11.05 3.78 -9.51
N LEU A 106 10.22 2.75 -9.36
CA LEU A 106 9.33 2.56 -8.22
C LEU A 106 10.10 2.54 -6.89
N PHE A 107 11.20 1.78 -6.83
CA PHE A 107 12.02 1.71 -5.63
C PHE A 107 12.71 3.04 -5.33
N LYS A 108 13.28 3.67 -6.36
CA LYS A 108 14.01 4.93 -6.21
C LYS A 108 13.14 6.07 -5.71
N GLN A 109 11.90 6.17 -6.21
CA GLN A 109 11.01 7.28 -5.88
C GLN A 109 10.37 7.18 -4.49
N PHE A 110 10.31 5.99 -3.91
CA PHE A 110 9.64 5.78 -2.63
C PHE A 110 10.34 6.57 -1.52
N SER A 111 9.55 7.41 -0.82
CA SER A 111 10.03 8.28 0.27
C SER A 111 11.17 9.22 -0.15
N PHE A 112 11.17 9.64 -1.42
CA PHE A 112 12.13 10.58 -1.98
C PHE A 112 11.42 11.86 -2.42
N PRO A 113 12.05 13.03 -2.28
CA PRO A 113 11.44 14.30 -2.72
C PRO A 113 10.98 14.28 -4.18
N GLY A 114 9.71 14.59 -4.42
CA GLY A 114 9.09 14.53 -5.74
C GLY A 114 8.65 13.13 -6.18
N GLY A 115 8.81 12.12 -5.32
CA GLY A 115 8.28 10.78 -5.51
C GLY A 115 7.02 10.53 -4.68
N ILE A 116 6.77 9.26 -4.34
CA ILE A 116 5.63 8.85 -3.52
C ILE A 116 5.96 8.92 -2.02
N SER A 117 4.98 9.26 -1.20
CA SER A 117 5.09 9.28 0.26
C SER A 117 5.40 7.90 0.85
N SER A 118 6.08 7.87 2.01
CA SER A 118 6.27 6.66 2.81
C SER A 118 4.97 6.17 3.47
N HIS A 119 4.01 7.04 3.67
CA HIS A 119 2.70 6.75 4.22
C HIS A 119 1.67 6.63 3.11
N VAL A 120 0.57 5.91 3.40
CA VAL A 120 -0.59 5.88 2.50
C VAL A 120 -1.06 7.32 2.27
N ALA A 121 -1.25 7.68 1.01
CA ALA A 121 -1.65 9.02 0.61
C ALA A 121 -2.48 8.96 -0.68
N PRO A 122 -3.30 9.97 -0.98
CA PRO A 122 -4.14 9.99 -2.18
C PRO A 122 -3.37 9.95 -3.51
N GLU A 123 -2.07 10.24 -3.50
CA GLU A 123 -1.18 10.06 -4.65
C GLU A 123 -0.95 8.60 -5.03
N THR A 124 -1.17 7.67 -4.10
CA THR A 124 -1.22 6.24 -4.41
C THR A 124 -2.56 5.95 -5.08
N PRO A 125 -2.56 5.40 -6.31
CA PRO A 125 -3.80 5.20 -7.07
C PRO A 125 -4.85 4.43 -6.28
N GLY A 126 -6.10 4.90 -6.32
CA GLY A 126 -7.21 4.27 -5.58
C GLY A 126 -7.26 4.55 -4.08
N SER A 127 -6.23 5.14 -3.49
CA SER A 127 -6.25 5.51 -2.08
C SER A 127 -7.06 6.80 -1.86
N ILE A 128 -8.01 6.73 -0.93
CA ILE A 128 -8.81 7.88 -0.49
C ILE A 128 -8.43 8.34 0.93
N ASN A 129 -7.49 7.64 1.55
CA ASN A 129 -7.07 7.88 2.94
C ASN A 129 -5.66 8.46 2.98
N GLU A 130 -5.46 9.43 3.87
CA GLU A 130 -4.15 9.92 4.25
C GLU A 130 -3.78 9.24 5.58
N GLY A 131 -2.72 8.43 5.55
CA GLY A 131 -2.36 7.55 6.66
C GLY A 131 -1.41 8.15 7.69
N GLY A 132 -1.05 9.43 7.57
CA GLY A 132 -0.16 10.11 8.51
C GLY A 132 -0.86 10.51 9.81
N GLU A 133 -2.16 10.79 9.76
CA GLU A 133 -2.98 11.10 10.93
C GLU A 133 -3.80 9.88 11.35
N LEU A 134 -3.59 9.40 12.57
CA LEU A 134 -4.27 8.23 13.10
C LEU A 134 -5.66 8.56 13.65
N GLY A 135 -6.61 7.64 13.48
CA GLY A 135 -7.94 7.71 14.07
C GLY A 135 -9.06 8.00 13.08
N TYR A 136 -8.77 8.30 11.81
CA TYR A 136 -9.78 8.73 10.84
C TYR A 136 -10.19 7.66 9.83
N SER A 137 -9.52 6.51 9.81
CA SER A 137 -9.76 5.48 8.79
C SER A 137 -11.19 4.97 8.76
N ILE A 138 -11.81 4.72 9.93
CA ILE A 138 -13.22 4.29 10.01
C ILE A 138 -14.17 5.40 9.55
N ALA A 139 -13.92 6.65 9.92
CA ALA A 139 -14.74 7.77 9.46
C ALA A 139 -14.67 7.94 7.93
N HIS A 140 -13.49 7.79 7.35
CA HIS A 140 -13.32 7.78 5.89
C HIS A 140 -14.07 6.61 5.24
N ALA A 141 -14.02 5.42 5.86
CA ALA A 141 -14.76 4.25 5.37
C ALA A 141 -16.28 4.48 5.37
N PHE A 142 -16.84 5.00 6.46
CA PHE A 142 -18.26 5.36 6.51
C PHE A 142 -18.62 6.41 5.46
N GLY A 143 -17.78 7.43 5.29
CA GLY A 143 -17.98 8.45 4.26
C GLY A 143 -17.98 7.87 2.85
N ALA A 144 -17.08 6.92 2.57
CA ALA A 144 -16.96 6.30 1.26
C ALA A 144 -18.17 5.46 0.84
N VAL A 145 -18.88 4.86 1.81
CA VAL A 145 -20.04 3.99 1.54
C VAL A 145 -21.38 4.63 1.88
N PHE A 146 -21.37 5.87 2.35
CA PHE A 146 -22.54 6.50 2.96
C PHE A 146 -23.79 6.55 2.06
N ASP A 147 -23.60 6.77 0.78
CA ASP A 147 -24.66 6.88 -0.22
C ASP A 147 -24.71 5.70 -1.21
N ASN A 148 -23.91 4.68 -0.99
CA ASN A 148 -23.84 3.50 -1.87
C ASN A 148 -23.98 2.21 -1.05
N PRO A 149 -25.22 1.65 -0.92
CA PRO A 149 -25.47 0.46 -0.12
C PRO A 149 -24.84 -0.82 -0.67
N ASP A 150 -24.43 -0.82 -1.93
CA ASP A 150 -23.82 -1.98 -2.59
C ASP A 150 -22.30 -1.99 -2.48
N LEU A 151 -21.70 -0.88 -2.04
CA LEU A 151 -20.26 -0.75 -1.88
C LEU A 151 -19.81 -1.22 -0.48
N ILE A 152 -18.82 -2.09 -0.45
CA ILE A 152 -18.20 -2.56 0.78
C ILE A 152 -16.91 -1.77 1.02
N CYS A 153 -16.69 -1.28 2.23
CA CYS A 153 -15.40 -0.74 2.63
C CYS A 153 -14.76 -1.61 3.71
N ALA A 154 -13.67 -2.28 3.35
CA ALA A 154 -12.85 -3.03 4.29
C ALA A 154 -11.76 -2.12 4.86
N VAL A 155 -11.63 -2.07 6.18
CA VAL A 155 -10.67 -1.19 6.86
C VAL A 155 -9.76 -2.02 7.75
N THR A 156 -8.45 -1.82 7.60
CA THR A 156 -7.49 -2.26 8.61
C THR A 156 -7.28 -1.12 9.60
N VAL A 157 -7.52 -1.38 10.86
CA VAL A 157 -7.28 -0.42 11.96
C VAL A 157 -5.98 -0.82 12.65
N GLY A 158 -5.07 0.14 12.83
CA GLY A 158 -3.87 -0.06 13.64
C GLY A 158 -4.19 -0.12 15.12
N ASP A 159 -3.38 -0.83 15.91
CA ASP A 159 -3.54 -0.93 17.36
C ASP A 159 -3.46 0.44 18.04
N GLY A 160 -2.45 1.24 17.71
CA GLY A 160 -2.34 2.61 18.23
C GLY A 160 -3.46 3.53 17.75
N GLU A 161 -3.93 3.36 16.51
CA GLU A 161 -5.07 4.09 15.97
C GLU A 161 -6.36 3.76 16.73
N ALA A 162 -6.54 2.49 17.10
CA ALA A 162 -7.72 2.02 17.82
C ALA A 162 -7.93 2.70 19.18
N GLU A 163 -6.84 3.19 19.80
CA GLU A 163 -6.87 3.89 21.08
C GLU A 163 -7.11 5.42 20.94
N THR A 164 -7.20 5.93 19.70
CA THR A 164 -7.43 7.37 19.48
C THR A 164 -8.89 7.77 19.72
N GLY A 165 -9.10 9.01 20.19
CA GLY A 165 -10.44 9.57 20.37
C GLY A 165 -11.28 9.59 19.09
N PRO A 166 -10.73 10.06 17.95
CA PRO A 166 -11.46 10.07 16.68
C PRO A 166 -11.95 8.68 16.25
N LEU A 167 -11.16 7.63 16.39
CA LEU A 167 -11.59 6.28 16.04
C LEU A 167 -12.62 5.74 17.01
N ALA A 168 -12.41 5.94 18.31
CA ALA A 168 -13.36 5.50 19.34
C ALA A 168 -14.76 6.11 19.14
N THR A 169 -14.82 7.38 18.73
CA THR A 169 -16.11 8.04 18.44
C THR A 169 -16.72 7.55 17.12
N SER A 170 -15.93 7.17 16.14
CA SER A 170 -16.41 6.65 14.85
C SER A 170 -17.18 5.34 14.98
N TRP A 171 -16.94 4.54 16.02
CA TRP A 171 -17.70 3.31 16.28
C TRP A 171 -19.17 3.55 16.60
N GLN A 172 -19.55 4.79 16.88
CA GLN A 172 -20.94 5.14 17.22
C GLN A 172 -21.73 5.63 15.99
N SER A 173 -21.11 5.70 14.86
CA SER A 173 -21.73 6.09 13.59
C SER A 173 -22.29 4.88 12.87
#